data_be3b1e7e9032ccad7137cf5c78b174ee
#
_entry.id   be3b1e7e9032ccad7137cf5c78b174ee
#
_cell.length_a   1.000
_cell.length_b   1.000
_cell.length_c   1.000
_cell.angle_alpha   90.00
_cell.angle_beta   90.00
_cell.angle_gamma   90.00
#
_symmetry.space_group_name_H-M   'P 1'
#
loop_
_entity.id
_entity.type
_entity.pdbx_description
1 polymer ?
#
loop_
_entity_poly.entity_id
_entity_poly.type
_entity_poly.pdbx_seq_one_letter_code
_entity_poly.pdbx_strand_id
1 'polypeptide(L)'
;MVTSTRDRVPLNTDACINASIRRKTENNIAYYASGGSDAITRRLAELDQEWDIERMLETNAATATLIGMTLGITVSKKWFVVPAVIAGFLLQHAVQGWCPPLPILRRMGFRTASEIDYERYALKALRGDFRNVSEAGTAGHALAAAEC
;
A
#
# COMPACT_ATOMS: atom_id res chain seq x y z
N MET A 1 21.28 -9.67 -1.82
CA MET A 1 20.63 -9.39 -0.53
C MET A 1 19.19 -9.02 -0.83
N VAL A 2 18.22 -9.73 -0.27
CA VAL A 2 16.78 -9.41 -0.51
C VAL A 2 16.44 -8.18 0.33
N THR A 3 15.86 -7.16 -0.28
CA THR A 3 15.42 -5.94 0.39
C THR A 3 14.29 -6.23 1.38
N SER A 4 14.21 -5.45 2.44
CA SER A 4 13.11 -5.52 3.42
C SER A 4 11.77 -5.34 2.70
N THR A 5 10.74 -6.11 3.11
CA THR A 5 9.39 -6.01 2.53
C THR A 5 8.83 -4.59 2.59
N ARG A 6 9.14 -3.85 3.65
CA ARG A 6 8.68 -2.48 3.88
C ARG A 6 9.34 -1.47 2.94
N ASP A 7 10.63 -1.66 2.65
CA ASP A 7 11.46 -0.65 1.97
C ASP A 7 11.63 -0.91 0.48
N ARG A 8 11.26 -2.10 -0.02
CA ARG A 8 11.51 -2.50 -1.41
C ARG A 8 10.91 -1.55 -2.45
N VAL A 9 9.72 -1.03 -2.22
CA VAL A 9 9.07 -0.07 -3.13
C VAL A 9 9.64 1.34 -2.97
N PRO A 10 9.75 1.92 -1.75
CA PRO A 10 10.39 3.23 -1.55
C PRO A 10 11.82 3.32 -2.10
N LEU A 11 12.63 2.27 -1.98
CA LEU A 11 13.99 2.24 -2.52
C LEU A 11 14.04 2.30 -4.06
N ASN A 12 12.98 1.84 -4.73
CA ASN A 12 12.84 1.89 -6.18
C ASN A 12 11.96 3.06 -6.66
N THR A 13 11.68 4.01 -5.78
CA THR A 13 10.90 5.22 -6.07
C THR A 13 11.80 6.44 -5.95
N ASP A 14 11.62 7.42 -6.82
CA ASP A 14 12.34 8.70 -6.78
C ASP A 14 12.18 9.37 -5.40
N ALA A 15 13.28 9.91 -4.87
CA ALA A 15 13.29 10.54 -3.56
C ALA A 15 12.30 11.71 -3.43
N CYS A 16 12.11 12.49 -4.50
CA CYS A 16 11.16 13.61 -4.50
C CYS A 16 9.70 13.12 -4.43
N ILE A 17 9.39 11.97 -5.04
CA ILE A 17 8.06 11.36 -4.98
C ILE A 17 7.81 10.80 -3.58
N ASN A 18 8.77 10.09 -2.99
CA ASN A 18 8.67 9.62 -1.62
C ASN A 18 8.45 10.78 -0.63
N ALA A 19 9.22 11.88 -0.79
CA ALA A 19 9.06 13.06 0.04
C ALA A 19 7.68 13.72 -0.12
N SER A 20 7.14 13.75 -1.35
CA SER A 20 5.80 14.29 -1.63
C SER A 20 4.70 13.46 -0.96
N ILE A 21 4.77 12.12 -1.07
CA ILE A 21 3.84 11.20 -0.42
C ILE A 21 3.88 11.36 1.09
N ARG A 22 5.09 11.40 1.67
CA ARG A 22 5.28 11.60 3.11
C ARG A 22 4.70 12.92 3.60
N ARG A 23 4.99 14.02 2.90
CA ARG A 23 4.45 15.35 3.24
C ARG A 23 2.92 15.36 3.19
N LYS A 24 2.31 14.72 2.18
CA LYS A 24 0.85 14.58 2.09
C LYS A 24 0.30 13.83 3.30
N THR A 25 0.94 12.73 3.69
CA THR A 25 0.57 11.94 4.87
C THR A 25 0.67 12.77 6.16
N GLU A 26 1.77 13.50 6.36
CA GLU A 26 1.97 14.37 7.53
C GLU A 26 0.90 15.50 7.58
N ASN A 27 0.58 16.10 6.44
CA ASN A 27 -0.48 17.11 6.35
C ASN A 27 -1.87 16.53 6.67
N ASN A 28 -2.17 15.32 6.21
CA ASN A 28 -3.41 14.63 6.53
C ASN A 28 -3.52 14.39 8.05
N ILE A 29 -2.47 13.86 8.66
CA ILE A 29 -2.43 13.63 10.12
C ILE A 29 -2.72 14.94 10.87
N ALA A 30 -2.04 16.04 10.52
CA ALA A 30 -2.24 17.35 11.16
C ALA A 30 -3.68 17.87 10.97
N TYR A 31 -4.21 17.75 9.76
CA TYR A 31 -5.57 18.18 9.43
C TYR A 31 -6.64 17.42 10.23
N TYR A 32 -6.60 16.09 10.22
CA TYR A 32 -7.59 15.28 10.92
C TYR A 32 -7.43 15.32 12.44
N ALA A 33 -6.21 15.49 12.95
CA ALA A 33 -5.97 15.70 14.38
C ALA A 33 -6.65 16.96 14.89
N SER A 34 -6.69 18.05 14.10
CA SER A 34 -7.37 19.28 14.47
C SER A 34 -8.90 19.17 14.48
N GLY A 35 -9.45 18.19 13.74
CA GLY A 35 -10.89 17.95 13.63
C GLY A 35 -11.50 17.08 14.76
N GLY A 36 -10.66 16.60 15.70
CA GLY A 36 -11.10 15.79 16.84
C GLY A 36 -11.39 14.32 16.49
N SER A 37 -11.88 13.56 17.46
CA SER A 37 -12.07 12.11 17.42
C SER A 37 -12.93 11.64 16.25
N ASP A 38 -14.02 12.38 15.92
CA ASP A 38 -14.94 12.00 14.85
C ASP A 38 -14.30 12.16 13.46
N ALA A 39 -13.49 13.19 13.27
CA ALA A 39 -12.74 13.39 12.03
C ALA A 39 -11.69 12.29 11.85
N ILE A 40 -10.99 11.93 12.91
CA ILE A 40 -10.03 10.82 12.91
C ILE A 40 -10.74 9.50 12.56
N THR A 41 -11.88 9.21 13.17
CA THR A 41 -12.64 7.97 12.92
C THR A 41 -13.09 7.86 11.46
N ARG A 42 -13.58 8.96 10.86
CA ARG A 42 -13.91 8.97 9.42
C ARG A 42 -12.69 8.71 8.55
N ARG A 43 -11.55 9.35 8.88
CA ARG A 43 -10.32 9.14 8.12
C ARG A 43 -9.81 7.70 8.22
N LEU A 44 -9.89 7.08 9.38
CA LEU A 44 -9.53 5.66 9.55
C LEU A 44 -10.39 4.76 8.65
N ALA A 45 -11.70 5.00 8.56
CA ALA A 45 -12.58 4.26 7.65
C ALA A 45 -12.23 4.48 6.16
N GLU A 46 -11.77 5.68 5.77
CA GLU A 46 -11.26 5.95 4.42
C GLU A 46 -9.96 5.17 4.15
N LEU A 47 -9.04 5.14 5.13
CA LEU A 47 -7.78 4.41 5.01
C LEU A 47 -7.98 2.89 4.87
N ASP A 48 -9.05 2.33 5.45
CA ASP A 48 -9.40 0.91 5.32
C ASP A 48 -9.85 0.55 3.90
N GLN A 49 -10.33 1.53 3.15
CA GLN A 49 -10.75 1.36 1.75
C GLN A 49 -9.69 1.82 0.75
N GLU A 50 -8.62 2.44 1.21
CA GLU A 50 -7.56 2.95 0.33
C GLU A 50 -6.79 1.79 -0.32
N TRP A 51 -6.69 1.84 -1.64
CA TRP A 51 -5.92 0.86 -2.38
C TRP A 51 -4.43 1.15 -2.29
N ASP A 52 -3.70 0.20 -1.76
CA ASP A 52 -2.25 0.25 -1.80
C ASP A 52 -1.70 -0.07 -3.20
N ILE A 53 -0.43 0.20 -3.38
CA ILE A 53 0.23 0.00 -4.68
C ILE A 53 0.31 -1.47 -5.08
N GLU A 54 0.41 -2.38 -4.12
CA GLU A 54 0.47 -3.83 -4.35
C GLU A 54 -0.87 -4.31 -4.95
N ARG A 55 -1.99 -3.95 -4.32
CA ARG A 55 -3.34 -4.28 -4.80
C ARG A 55 -3.59 -3.71 -6.19
N MET A 56 -3.12 -2.49 -6.46
CA MET A 56 -3.24 -1.87 -7.78
C MET A 56 -2.42 -2.62 -8.83
N LEU A 57 -1.19 -3.00 -8.50
CA LEU A 57 -0.32 -3.78 -9.39
C LEU A 57 -0.90 -5.17 -9.67
N GLU A 58 -1.36 -5.87 -8.64
CA GLU A 58 -1.97 -7.20 -8.77
C GLU A 58 -3.23 -7.16 -9.64
N THR A 59 -4.10 -6.18 -9.41
CA THR A 59 -5.34 -6.02 -10.20
C THR A 59 -5.04 -5.75 -11.67
N ASN A 60 -4.10 -4.85 -11.97
CA ASN A 60 -3.70 -4.55 -13.34
C ASN A 60 -3.04 -5.76 -14.01
N ALA A 61 -2.14 -6.43 -13.31
CA ALA A 61 -1.45 -7.62 -13.82
C ALA A 61 -2.41 -8.78 -14.06
N ALA A 62 -3.34 -9.06 -13.14
CA ALA A 62 -4.34 -10.08 -13.29
C ALA A 62 -5.28 -9.79 -14.48
N THR A 63 -5.73 -8.54 -14.62
CA THR A 63 -6.60 -8.13 -15.73
C THR A 63 -5.89 -8.31 -17.08
N ALA A 64 -4.68 -7.83 -17.22
CA ALA A 64 -3.91 -7.97 -18.45
C ALA A 64 -3.56 -9.43 -18.76
N THR A 65 -3.30 -10.25 -17.73
CA THR A 65 -3.08 -11.69 -17.85
C THR A 65 -4.34 -12.39 -18.40
N LEU A 66 -5.52 -12.10 -17.84
CA LEU A 66 -6.78 -12.68 -18.30
C LEU A 66 -7.08 -12.29 -19.76
N ILE A 67 -6.85 -11.03 -20.14
CA ILE A 67 -6.99 -10.58 -21.52
C ILE A 67 -6.02 -11.34 -22.44
N GLY A 68 -4.75 -11.41 -22.08
CA GLY A 68 -3.73 -12.13 -22.86
C GLY A 68 -4.04 -13.63 -23.01
N MET A 69 -4.51 -14.27 -21.96
CA MET A 69 -4.95 -15.68 -22.00
C MET A 69 -6.15 -15.88 -22.93
N THR A 70 -7.15 -15.02 -22.81
CA THR A 70 -8.35 -15.08 -23.67
C THR A 70 -7.99 -14.90 -25.15
N LEU A 71 -7.17 -13.91 -25.48
CA LEU A 71 -6.69 -13.70 -26.84
C LEU A 71 -5.78 -14.85 -27.32
N GLY A 72 -5.02 -15.46 -26.44
CA GLY A 72 -4.18 -16.64 -26.72
C GLY A 72 -5.00 -17.84 -27.14
N ILE A 73 -6.15 -18.02 -26.53
CA ILE A 73 -7.09 -19.14 -26.84
C ILE A 73 -7.91 -18.82 -28.08
N THR A 74 -8.43 -17.59 -28.23
CA THR A 74 -9.44 -17.26 -29.24
C THR A 74 -8.85 -16.71 -30.54
N VAL A 75 -7.73 -16.01 -30.51
CA VAL A 75 -7.18 -15.30 -31.67
C VAL A 75 -5.87 -15.93 -32.16
N SER A 76 -4.85 -16.01 -31.33
CA SER A 76 -3.56 -16.57 -31.70
C SER A 76 -2.72 -16.95 -30.49
N LYS A 77 -2.08 -18.13 -30.53
CA LYS A 77 -1.16 -18.61 -29.49
C LYS A 77 -0.01 -17.63 -29.13
N LYS A 78 0.31 -16.70 -30.03
CA LYS A 78 1.34 -15.66 -29.77
C LYS A 78 0.97 -14.77 -28.56
N TRP A 79 -0.32 -14.59 -28.27
CA TRP A 79 -0.79 -13.78 -27.15
C TRP A 79 -0.44 -14.37 -25.78
N PHE A 80 -0.08 -15.66 -25.67
CA PHE A 80 0.43 -16.25 -24.43
C PHE A 80 1.77 -15.66 -23.96
N VAL A 81 2.48 -14.93 -24.84
CA VAL A 81 3.67 -14.18 -24.40
C VAL A 81 3.30 -13.08 -23.41
N VAL A 82 2.12 -12.47 -23.50
CA VAL A 82 1.68 -11.38 -22.60
C VAL A 82 1.62 -11.84 -21.14
N PRO A 83 0.86 -12.88 -20.77
CA PRO A 83 0.84 -13.38 -19.39
C PRO A 83 2.23 -13.86 -18.92
N ALA A 84 3.06 -14.44 -19.78
CA ALA A 84 4.40 -14.87 -19.41
C ALA A 84 5.31 -13.68 -19.04
N VAL A 85 5.26 -12.60 -19.80
CA VAL A 85 6.00 -11.35 -19.51
C VAL A 85 5.51 -10.71 -18.23
N ILE A 86 4.18 -10.64 -18.03
CA ILE A 86 3.59 -10.08 -16.81
C ILE A 86 4.02 -10.88 -15.58
N ALA A 87 3.98 -12.22 -15.66
CA ALA A 87 4.44 -13.09 -14.58
C ALA A 87 5.92 -12.85 -14.24
N GLY A 88 6.78 -12.66 -15.26
CA GLY A 88 8.18 -12.30 -15.07
C GLY A 88 8.37 -10.98 -14.32
N PHE A 89 7.61 -9.94 -14.67
CA PHE A 89 7.65 -8.65 -13.97
C PHE A 89 7.07 -8.72 -12.56
N LEU A 90 6.03 -9.51 -12.32
CA LEU A 90 5.51 -9.74 -10.97
C LEU A 90 6.54 -10.44 -10.08
N LEU A 91 7.23 -11.44 -10.62
CA LEU A 91 8.32 -12.11 -9.90
C LEU A 91 9.43 -11.12 -9.57
N GLN A 92 9.84 -10.30 -10.52
CA GLN A 92 10.84 -9.25 -10.30
C GLN A 92 10.38 -8.25 -9.24
N HIS A 93 9.11 -7.82 -9.29
CA HIS A 93 8.53 -6.93 -8.28
C HIS A 93 8.54 -7.58 -6.88
N ALA A 94 8.16 -8.85 -6.79
CA ALA A 94 8.15 -9.57 -5.52
C ALA A 94 9.55 -9.65 -4.88
N VAL A 95 10.59 -9.85 -5.70
CA VAL A 95 11.98 -10.01 -5.21
C VAL A 95 12.68 -8.68 -4.98
N GLN A 96 12.52 -7.72 -5.90
CA GLN A 96 13.30 -6.47 -5.93
C GLN A 96 12.46 -5.22 -5.60
N GLY A 97 11.13 -5.29 -5.65
CA GLY A 97 10.25 -4.15 -5.45
C GLY A 97 10.15 -3.21 -6.65
N TRP A 98 10.59 -3.64 -7.83
CA TRP A 98 10.52 -2.85 -9.06
C TRP A 98 9.72 -3.55 -10.16
N CYS A 99 8.90 -2.79 -10.87
CA CYS A 99 8.23 -3.22 -12.10
C CYS A 99 7.94 -2.01 -12.99
N PRO A 100 7.74 -2.17 -14.31
CA PRO A 100 7.54 -1.05 -15.22
C PRO A 100 6.42 -0.07 -14.86
N PRO A 101 5.22 -0.49 -14.37
CA PRO A 101 4.16 0.45 -13.98
C PRO A 101 4.40 1.15 -12.65
N LEU A 102 5.32 0.68 -11.80
CA LEU A 102 5.59 1.23 -10.48
C LEU A 102 5.88 2.74 -10.48
N PRO A 103 6.79 3.28 -11.29
CA PRO A 103 7.09 4.72 -11.29
C PRO A 103 5.86 5.58 -11.64
N ILE A 104 4.98 5.07 -12.49
CA ILE A 104 3.75 5.78 -12.91
C ILE A 104 2.79 5.82 -11.72
N LEU A 105 2.52 4.68 -11.09
CA LEU A 105 1.62 4.58 -9.93
C LEU A 105 2.12 5.41 -8.75
N ARG A 106 3.42 5.42 -8.49
CA ARG A 106 4.01 6.26 -7.44
C ARG A 106 3.84 7.76 -7.73
N ARG A 107 3.99 8.20 -8.98
CA ARG A 107 3.72 9.58 -9.40
C ARG A 107 2.25 9.95 -9.26
N MET A 108 1.33 9.01 -9.46
CA MET A 108 -0.10 9.20 -9.22
C MET A 108 -0.45 9.28 -7.72
N GLY A 109 0.50 8.97 -6.84
CA GLY A 109 0.36 9.07 -5.38
C GLY A 109 -0.12 7.80 -4.69
N PHE A 110 -0.11 6.64 -5.38
CA PHE A 110 -0.38 5.37 -4.72
C PHE A 110 0.66 5.07 -3.66
N ARG A 111 0.19 4.76 -2.46
CA ARG A 111 1.02 4.49 -1.28
C ARG A 111 1.24 2.99 -1.10
N THR A 112 2.30 2.63 -0.41
CA THR A 112 2.48 1.26 0.08
C THR A 112 1.59 1.02 1.31
N ALA A 113 1.29 -0.25 1.60
CA ALA A 113 0.57 -0.62 2.83
C ALA A 113 1.24 -0.02 4.08
N SER A 114 2.58 -0.05 4.14
CA SER A 114 3.32 0.53 5.27
C SER A 114 3.22 2.05 5.41
N GLU A 115 3.06 2.78 4.30
CA GLU A 115 2.83 4.24 4.31
C GLU A 115 1.40 4.58 4.74
N ILE A 116 0.41 3.76 4.35
CA ILE A 116 -0.97 3.87 4.82
C ILE A 116 -1.05 3.56 6.32
N ASP A 117 -0.40 2.50 6.77
CA ASP A 117 -0.33 2.12 8.17
C ASP A 117 0.36 3.16 9.04
N TYR A 118 1.36 3.85 8.52
CA TYR A 118 2.00 4.96 9.23
C TYR A 118 0.98 6.06 9.58
N GLU A 119 0.14 6.48 8.62
CA GLU A 119 -0.95 7.43 8.89
C GLU A 119 -1.97 6.85 9.88
N ARG A 120 -2.38 5.60 9.67
CA ARG A 120 -3.35 4.89 10.52
C ARG A 120 -2.91 4.84 11.97
N TYR A 121 -1.70 4.38 12.26
CA TYR A 121 -1.21 4.28 13.62
C TYR A 121 -0.97 5.65 14.28
N ALA A 122 -0.54 6.65 13.52
CA ALA A 122 -0.43 8.01 14.04
C ALA A 122 -1.80 8.57 14.47
N LEU A 123 -2.84 8.37 13.64
CA LEU A 123 -4.21 8.80 13.96
C LEU A 123 -4.80 8.01 15.15
N LYS A 124 -4.60 6.70 15.22
CA LYS A 124 -5.01 5.88 16.37
C LYS A 124 -4.32 6.34 17.67
N ALA A 125 -3.03 6.67 17.61
CA ALA A 125 -2.29 7.18 18.75
C ALA A 125 -2.86 8.53 19.23
N LEU A 126 -3.18 9.44 18.30
CA LEU A 126 -3.79 10.74 18.61
C LEU A 126 -5.22 10.61 19.17
N ARG A 127 -5.99 9.64 18.68
CA ARG A 127 -7.33 9.31 19.23
C ARG A 127 -7.23 8.71 20.63
N GLY A 128 -6.11 8.13 21.00
CA GLY A 128 -5.84 7.58 22.31
C GLY A 128 -6.13 6.07 22.44
N ASP A 129 -6.24 5.35 21.33
CA ASP A 129 -6.54 3.91 21.28
C ASP A 129 -5.51 3.06 22.03
N PHE A 130 -4.26 3.56 22.16
CA PHE A 130 -3.16 2.85 22.82
C PHE A 130 -2.97 3.20 24.29
N ARG A 131 -3.82 4.04 24.90
CA ARG A 131 -3.64 4.48 26.30
C ARG A 131 -3.63 3.32 27.29
N ASN A 132 -4.47 2.31 27.06
CA ASN A 132 -4.61 1.17 27.95
C ASN A 132 -3.55 0.07 27.73
N VAL A 133 -2.76 0.16 26.66
CA VAL A 133 -1.76 -0.87 26.33
C VAL A 133 -0.57 -0.82 27.29
N SER A 134 -0.16 0.37 27.71
CA SER A 134 0.97 0.57 28.63
C SER A 134 0.66 0.22 30.07
N GLU A 135 -0.61 0.34 30.50
CA GLU A 135 -1.02 0.11 31.88
C GLU A 135 -1.29 -1.37 32.19
N ALA A 136 -1.75 -2.14 31.23
CA ALA A 136 -2.14 -3.53 31.46
C ALA A 136 -1.08 -4.59 31.12
N GLY A 137 -0.03 -4.24 30.38
CA GLY A 137 1.15 -5.09 30.12
C GLY A 137 0.89 -6.47 29.50
N THR A 138 -0.34 -6.75 28.99
CA THR A 138 -0.70 -8.06 28.46
C THR A 138 -0.87 -8.04 26.95
N ALA A 139 -0.47 -9.15 26.29
CA ALA A 139 -0.63 -9.32 24.84
C ALA A 139 -2.08 -9.15 24.37
N GLY A 140 -3.07 -9.50 25.18
CA GLY A 140 -4.50 -9.33 24.88
C GLY A 140 -4.93 -7.88 24.71
N HIS A 141 -4.44 -6.97 25.55
CA HIS A 141 -4.72 -5.53 25.40
C HIS A 141 -4.03 -4.92 24.18
N ALA A 142 -2.82 -5.39 23.86
CA ALA A 142 -2.12 -4.94 22.67
C ALA A 142 -2.83 -5.40 21.38
N LEU A 143 -3.34 -6.64 21.33
CA LEU A 143 -4.10 -7.17 20.21
C LEU A 143 -5.43 -6.42 20.02
N ALA A 144 -6.20 -6.22 21.10
CA ALA A 144 -7.46 -5.48 21.04
C ALA A 144 -7.26 -4.03 20.53
N ALA A 145 -6.17 -3.35 20.93
CA ALA A 145 -5.85 -2.02 20.45
C ALA A 145 -5.40 -1.98 18.98
N ALA A 146 -4.86 -3.08 18.44
CA ALA A 146 -4.47 -3.20 17.04
C ALA A 146 -5.67 -3.47 16.12
N GLU A 147 -6.72 -4.15 16.64
CA GLU A 147 -7.94 -4.52 15.89
C GLU A 147 -8.97 -3.37 15.81
N CYS A 148 -8.92 -2.39 16.71
CA CYS A 148 -9.76 -1.19 16.66
C CYS A 148 -9.24 -0.18 15.64
#